data_20ab071c101092241101d9844623a3dd
#
_entry.id   20ab071c101092241101d9844623a3dd
#
_cell.length_a   1.000
_cell.length_b   1.000
_cell.length_c   1.000
_cell.angle_alpha   90.00
_cell.angle_beta   90.00
_cell.angle_gamma   90.00
#
_symmetry.space_group_name_H-M   'P 1'
#
loop_
_entity.id
_entity.type
_entity.pdbx_description
1 polymer ?
#
loop_
_entity_poly.entity_id
_entity_poly.type
_entity_poly.pdbx_seq_one_letter_code
_entity_poly.pdbx_strand_id
1 'polypeptide(L)'
;MRKILILLTILFISVNVVLGQSDYHIRKSQSYQREAEYYQKKADGYRREAAYYLKKAEGYQREVAYYTKRGDLDRAKTYSRYAENEMDKYETQLRYAAQADDKAAMYLRLAADALKKH
;
A
#
# COMPACT_ATOMS: atom_id res chain seq x y z
N MET A 1 1.87 3.63 10.41
CA MET A 1 2.68 2.71 11.20
C MET A 1 3.62 1.87 10.38
N ARG A 2 3.16 1.25 9.29
CA ARG A 2 4.05 0.44 8.42
C ARG A 2 5.23 1.24 7.88
N LYS A 3 5.02 2.51 7.51
CA LYS A 3 6.09 3.36 7.00
C LYS A 3 7.20 3.59 8.02
N ILE A 4 6.84 3.69 9.29
CA ILE A 4 7.81 3.89 10.36
C ILE A 4 8.68 2.65 10.54
N LEU A 5 8.06 1.45 10.53
CA LEU A 5 8.78 0.19 10.63
C LEU A 5 9.77 0.00 9.48
N ILE A 6 9.37 0.39 8.27
CA ILE A 6 10.21 0.30 7.09
C ILE A 6 11.44 1.19 7.23
N LEU A 7 11.26 2.43 7.70
CA LEU A 7 12.36 3.36 7.90
C LEU A 7 13.34 2.84 8.95
N LEU A 8 12.84 2.28 10.04
CA LEU A 8 13.69 1.70 11.07
C LEU A 8 14.50 0.53 10.54
N THR A 9 13.91 -0.30 9.68
CA THR A 9 14.62 -1.42 9.07
C THR A 9 15.75 -0.93 8.18
N ILE A 10 15.53 0.12 7.41
CA ILE A 10 16.56 0.71 6.56
C ILE A 10 17.72 1.24 7.40
N LEU A 11 17.43 1.93 8.50
CA LEU A 11 18.46 2.44 9.40
C LEU A 11 19.28 1.30 10.00
N PHE A 12 18.62 0.23 10.39
CA PHE A 12 19.28 -0.96 10.93
C PHE A 12 20.28 -1.53 9.93
N ILE A 13 19.90 -1.66 8.67
CA ILE A 13 20.78 -2.17 7.62
C ILE A 13 21.99 -1.26 7.45
N SER A 14 21.77 0.05 7.48
CA SER A 14 22.85 1.03 7.35
C SER A 14 23.87 0.91 8.48
N VAL A 15 23.41 0.71 9.69
CA VAL A 15 24.27 0.53 10.86
C VAL A 15 25.10 -0.75 10.70
N ASN A 16 24.51 -1.81 10.19
CA ASN A 16 25.22 -3.08 10.01
C ASN A 16 26.34 -3.00 8.99
N VAL A 17 26.22 -2.13 7.99
CA VAL A 17 27.30 -1.91 7.03
C VAL A 17 28.58 -1.45 7.73
N VAL A 18 28.44 -0.63 8.77
CA VAL A 18 29.58 -0.12 9.54
C VAL A 18 30.31 -1.23 10.30
N LEU A 19 29.64 -2.36 10.55
CA LEU A 19 30.21 -3.47 11.32
C LEU A 19 31.09 -4.41 10.48
N GLY A 20 31.35 -4.08 9.21
CA GLY A 20 32.33 -4.82 8.43
C GLY A 20 31.84 -6.10 7.80
N GLN A 21 30.59 -6.17 7.41
CA GLN A 21 30.05 -7.31 6.67
C GLN A 21 30.78 -7.48 5.34
N SER A 22 30.82 -8.70 4.82
CA SER A 22 31.45 -8.94 3.52
C SER A 22 30.70 -8.21 2.41
N ASP A 23 31.43 -7.79 1.37
CA ASP A 23 30.82 -7.08 0.24
C ASP A 23 29.71 -7.87 -0.42
N TYR A 24 29.84 -9.19 -0.51
CA TYR A 24 28.80 -10.04 -1.09
C TYR A 24 27.50 -9.92 -0.30
N HIS A 25 27.56 -10.04 1.02
CA HIS A 25 26.39 -9.98 1.88
C HIS A 25 25.78 -8.58 1.91
N ILE A 26 26.63 -7.55 1.90
CA ILE A 26 26.16 -6.17 1.83
C ILE A 26 25.41 -5.92 0.54
N ARG A 27 25.97 -6.31 -0.60
CA ARG A 27 25.33 -6.12 -1.89
C ARG A 27 24.02 -6.90 -2.01
N LYS A 28 24.00 -8.11 -1.48
CA LYS A 28 22.79 -8.92 -1.48
C LYS A 28 21.71 -8.28 -0.64
N SER A 29 22.07 -7.78 0.54
CA SER A 29 21.14 -7.05 1.40
C SER A 29 20.60 -5.81 0.72
N GLN A 30 21.46 -5.03 0.07
CA GLN A 30 21.06 -3.83 -0.66
C GLN A 30 20.13 -4.15 -1.82
N SER A 31 20.36 -5.27 -2.50
CA SER A 31 19.47 -5.71 -3.58
C SER A 31 18.07 -6.00 -3.05
N TYR A 32 17.97 -6.73 -1.94
CA TYR A 32 16.68 -6.99 -1.30
C TYR A 32 16.01 -5.70 -0.82
N GLN A 33 16.81 -4.76 -0.31
CA GLN A 33 16.29 -3.47 0.12
C GLN A 33 15.67 -2.69 -1.05
N ARG A 34 16.31 -2.70 -2.20
CA ARG A 34 15.76 -2.07 -3.40
C ARG A 34 14.45 -2.71 -3.85
N GLU A 35 14.36 -4.04 -3.76
CA GLU A 35 13.11 -4.74 -4.04
C GLU A 35 12.01 -4.32 -3.07
N ALA A 36 12.34 -4.19 -1.79
CA ALA A 36 11.40 -3.73 -0.79
C ALA A 36 10.89 -2.32 -1.11
N GLU A 37 11.78 -1.42 -1.48
CA GLU A 37 11.40 -0.05 -1.86
C GLU A 37 10.47 -0.04 -3.07
N TYR A 38 10.74 -0.89 -4.05
CA TYR A 38 9.87 -1.02 -5.21
C TYR A 38 8.45 -1.38 -4.81
N TYR A 39 8.28 -2.37 -3.94
CA TYR A 39 6.94 -2.79 -3.49
C TYR A 39 6.29 -1.77 -2.56
N GLN A 40 7.07 -1.02 -1.78
CA GLN A 40 6.54 0.09 -0.98
C GLN A 40 5.93 1.17 -1.87
N LYS A 41 6.61 1.52 -2.95
CA LYS A 41 6.12 2.49 -3.91
C LYS A 41 4.87 1.98 -4.61
N LYS A 42 4.83 0.69 -4.94
CA LYS A 42 3.62 0.09 -5.52
C LYS A 42 2.45 0.17 -4.54
N ALA A 43 2.68 -0.16 -3.27
CA ALA A 43 1.64 -0.07 -2.25
C ALA A 43 1.10 1.36 -2.13
N ASP A 44 1.98 2.35 -2.14
CA ASP A 44 1.56 3.75 -2.08
C ASP A 44 0.73 4.14 -3.31
N GLY A 45 1.09 3.64 -4.49
CA GLY A 45 0.31 3.84 -5.70
C GLY A 45 -1.10 3.27 -5.59
N TYR A 46 -1.20 2.05 -5.10
CA TYR A 46 -2.51 1.42 -4.90
C TYR A 46 -3.35 2.19 -3.87
N ARG A 47 -2.73 2.70 -2.81
CA ARG A 47 -3.44 3.50 -1.81
C ARG A 47 -3.94 4.82 -2.38
N ARG A 48 -3.18 5.45 -3.29
CA ARG A 48 -3.64 6.67 -3.98
C ARG A 48 -4.84 6.37 -4.88
N GLU A 49 -4.80 5.25 -5.61
CA GLU A 49 -5.94 4.82 -6.42
C GLU A 49 -7.16 4.55 -5.54
N ALA A 50 -6.95 3.89 -4.40
CA ALA A 50 -8.02 3.64 -3.44
C ALA A 50 -8.67 4.94 -2.99
N ALA A 51 -7.86 5.94 -2.64
CA ALA A 51 -8.37 7.25 -2.21
C ALA A 51 -9.22 7.91 -3.30
N TYR A 52 -8.81 7.78 -4.55
CA TYR A 52 -9.56 8.31 -5.69
C TYR A 52 -10.94 7.65 -5.78
N TYR A 53 -11.00 6.33 -5.69
CA TYR A 53 -12.28 5.61 -5.76
C TYR A 53 -13.18 5.90 -4.55
N LEU A 54 -12.58 6.07 -3.38
CA LEU A 54 -13.33 6.44 -2.18
C LEU A 54 -14.01 7.79 -2.36
N LYS A 55 -13.30 8.78 -2.89
CA LYS A 55 -13.86 10.11 -3.15
C LYS A 55 -15.02 10.03 -4.13
N LYS A 56 -14.89 9.21 -5.18
CA LYS A 56 -15.98 9.02 -6.13
C LYS A 56 -17.20 8.39 -5.46
N ALA A 57 -16.98 7.36 -4.64
CA ALA A 57 -18.07 6.72 -3.91
C ALA A 57 -18.78 7.72 -3.00
N GLU A 58 -18.03 8.54 -2.28
CA GLU A 58 -18.60 9.57 -1.40
C GLU A 58 -19.41 10.59 -2.19
N GLY A 59 -18.95 10.96 -3.39
CA GLY A 59 -19.69 11.84 -4.27
C GLY A 59 -21.03 11.25 -4.67
N TYR A 60 -21.05 9.97 -5.04
CA TYR A 60 -22.29 9.29 -5.38
C TYR A 60 -23.21 9.13 -4.16
N GLN A 61 -22.66 8.89 -2.99
CA GLN A 61 -23.45 8.82 -1.76
C GLN A 61 -24.15 10.15 -1.45
N ARG A 62 -23.50 11.26 -1.73
CA ARG A 62 -24.15 12.57 -1.60
C ARG A 62 -25.31 12.73 -2.56
N GLU A 63 -25.17 12.23 -3.79
CA GLU A 63 -26.26 12.21 -4.76
C GLU A 63 -27.43 11.34 -4.29
N VAL A 64 -27.12 10.18 -3.70
CA VAL A 64 -28.14 9.32 -3.10
C VAL A 64 -28.95 10.08 -2.05
N ALA A 65 -28.27 10.77 -1.15
CA ALA A 65 -28.93 11.56 -0.11
C ALA A 65 -29.80 12.67 -0.70
N TYR A 66 -29.29 13.36 -1.72
CA TYR A 66 -30.00 14.44 -2.39
C TYR A 66 -31.29 13.94 -3.02
N TYR A 67 -31.25 12.85 -3.80
CA TYR A 67 -32.43 12.33 -4.48
C TYR A 67 -33.38 11.64 -3.52
N THR A 68 -32.89 11.02 -2.46
CA THR A 68 -33.75 10.44 -1.42
C THR A 68 -34.59 11.52 -0.77
N LYS A 69 -34.00 12.66 -0.46
CA LYS A 69 -34.73 13.80 0.13
C LYS A 69 -35.84 14.31 -0.80
N ARG A 70 -35.62 14.24 -2.09
CA ARG A 70 -36.59 14.70 -3.08
C ARG A 70 -37.66 13.65 -3.42
N GLY A 71 -37.51 12.46 -2.88
CA GLY A 71 -38.42 11.37 -3.19
C GLY A 71 -38.19 10.72 -4.55
N ASP A 72 -37.07 11.05 -5.23
CA ASP A 72 -36.69 10.43 -6.51
C ASP A 72 -35.90 9.15 -6.22
N LEU A 73 -36.64 8.10 -5.90
CA LEU A 73 -36.00 6.84 -5.47
C LEU A 73 -35.32 6.11 -6.60
N ASP A 74 -35.74 6.30 -7.85
CA ASP A 74 -35.08 5.68 -9.00
C ASP A 74 -33.67 6.21 -9.18
N ARG A 75 -33.49 7.53 -9.10
CA ARG A 75 -32.16 8.12 -9.20
C ARG A 75 -31.31 7.79 -7.98
N ALA A 76 -31.92 7.81 -6.79
CA ALA A 76 -31.22 7.41 -5.58
C ALA A 76 -30.66 5.99 -5.72
N LYS A 77 -31.45 5.07 -6.25
CA LYS A 77 -31.04 3.68 -6.45
C LYS A 77 -29.89 3.58 -7.48
N THR A 78 -29.99 4.36 -8.56
CA THR A 78 -28.94 4.37 -9.59
C THR A 78 -27.61 4.84 -9.01
N TYR A 79 -27.60 5.94 -8.27
CA TYR A 79 -26.38 6.46 -7.66
C TYR A 79 -25.85 5.55 -6.56
N SER A 80 -26.76 4.84 -5.86
CA SER A 80 -26.34 3.83 -4.89
C SER A 80 -25.53 2.72 -5.54
N ARG A 81 -25.94 2.25 -6.72
CA ARG A 81 -25.15 1.25 -7.47
C ARG A 81 -23.81 1.80 -7.91
N TYR A 82 -23.78 3.06 -8.35
CA TYR A 82 -22.51 3.68 -8.73
C TYR A 82 -21.56 3.77 -7.53
N ALA A 83 -22.09 4.13 -6.36
CA ALA A 83 -21.30 4.18 -5.13
C ALA A 83 -20.74 2.80 -4.77
N GLU A 84 -21.58 1.77 -4.84
CA GLU A 84 -21.13 0.39 -4.58
C GLU A 84 -20.02 -0.05 -5.51
N ASN A 85 -20.13 0.26 -6.81
CA ASN A 85 -19.11 -0.08 -7.79
C ASN A 85 -17.77 0.59 -7.45
N GLU A 86 -17.82 1.85 -7.03
CA GLU A 86 -16.59 2.55 -6.66
C GLU A 86 -16.01 2.02 -5.36
N MET A 87 -16.85 1.61 -4.42
CA MET A 87 -16.38 0.97 -3.17
C MET A 87 -15.72 -0.37 -3.45
N ASP A 88 -16.23 -1.14 -4.40
CA ASP A 88 -15.58 -2.40 -4.81
C ASP A 88 -14.19 -2.15 -5.37
N LYS A 89 -14.04 -1.12 -6.17
CA LYS A 89 -12.73 -0.73 -6.72
C LYS A 89 -11.79 -0.26 -5.61
N TYR A 90 -12.30 0.51 -4.66
CA TYR A 90 -11.57 0.96 -3.49
C TYR A 90 -11.00 -0.23 -2.71
N GLU A 91 -11.85 -1.20 -2.40
CA GLU A 91 -11.45 -2.39 -1.64
C GLU A 91 -10.42 -3.22 -2.40
N THR A 92 -10.57 -3.33 -3.72
CA THR A 92 -9.62 -4.04 -4.57
C THR A 92 -8.25 -3.39 -4.51
N GLN A 93 -8.18 -2.07 -4.57
CA GLN A 93 -6.91 -1.35 -4.50
C GLN A 93 -6.26 -1.50 -3.12
N LEU A 94 -7.05 -1.49 -2.05
CA LEU A 94 -6.51 -1.72 -0.71
C LEU A 94 -5.93 -3.14 -0.57
N ARG A 95 -6.57 -4.11 -1.18
CA ARG A 95 -6.08 -5.49 -1.17
C ARG A 95 -4.74 -5.60 -1.90
N TYR A 96 -4.62 -4.93 -3.05
CA TYR A 96 -3.36 -4.88 -3.78
C TYR A 96 -2.27 -4.18 -2.97
N ALA A 97 -2.61 -3.10 -2.28
CA ALA A 97 -1.67 -2.40 -1.41
C ALA A 97 -1.17 -3.32 -0.29
N ALA A 98 -2.07 -4.09 0.34
CA ALA A 98 -1.70 -5.02 1.39
C ALA A 98 -0.75 -6.11 0.86
N GLN A 99 -1.01 -6.64 -0.33
CA GLN A 99 -0.14 -7.63 -0.95
C GLN A 99 1.25 -7.07 -1.23
N ALA A 100 1.31 -5.83 -1.71
CA ALA A 100 2.59 -5.18 -1.97
C ALA A 100 3.34 -4.89 -0.67
N ASP A 101 2.64 -4.47 0.39
CA ASP A 101 3.24 -4.30 1.71
C ASP A 101 3.84 -5.61 2.23
N ASP A 102 3.13 -6.72 2.04
CA ASP A 102 3.61 -8.02 2.48
C ASP A 102 4.89 -8.43 1.75
N LYS A 103 4.95 -8.15 0.44
CA LYS A 103 6.18 -8.41 -0.33
C LYS A 103 7.33 -7.53 0.13
N ALA A 104 7.06 -6.26 0.40
CA ALA A 104 8.08 -5.36 0.93
C ALA A 104 8.63 -5.87 2.26
N ALA A 105 7.75 -6.31 3.16
CA ALA A 105 8.16 -6.86 4.45
C ALA A 105 9.01 -8.13 4.29
N MET A 106 8.65 -8.98 3.34
CA MET A 106 9.43 -10.18 3.03
C MET A 106 10.84 -9.82 2.60
N TYR A 107 10.98 -8.88 1.67
CA TYR A 107 12.30 -8.46 1.18
C TYR A 107 13.12 -7.78 2.27
N LEU A 108 12.50 -7.03 3.17
CA LEU A 108 13.21 -6.43 4.30
C LEU A 108 13.76 -7.50 5.24
N ARG A 109 13.01 -8.58 5.48
CA ARG A 109 13.51 -9.72 6.25
C ARG A 109 14.68 -10.37 5.56
N LEU A 110 14.59 -10.59 4.25
CA LEU A 110 15.67 -11.19 3.48
C LEU A 110 16.91 -10.30 3.52
N ALA A 111 16.73 -8.97 3.46
CA ALA A 111 17.83 -8.03 3.56
C ALA A 111 18.54 -8.14 4.92
N ALA A 112 17.77 -8.21 6.00
CA ALA A 112 18.33 -8.37 7.34
C ALA A 112 19.03 -9.71 7.50
N ASP A 113 18.43 -10.79 6.99
CA ASP A 113 18.99 -12.12 7.07
C ASP A 113 20.31 -12.23 6.28
N ALA A 114 20.41 -11.55 5.16
CA ALA A 114 21.64 -11.55 4.35
C ALA A 114 22.83 -11.01 5.14
N LEU A 115 22.59 -10.05 6.04
CA LEU A 115 23.65 -9.48 6.88
C LEU A 115 24.07 -10.37 8.03
N LYS A 116 23.24 -11.34 8.41
CA LYS A 116 23.54 -12.28 9.49
C LYS A 116 24.39 -13.46 9.01
N LYS A 117 24.38 -13.74 7.71
CA LYS A 117 25.10 -14.88 7.12
C LYS A 117 26.48 -14.41 6.67
N HIS A 118 27.51 -14.79 7.42
CA HIS A 118 28.91 -14.48 7.06
C HIS A 118 29.90 -15.52 7.57
#